data_c06963f9c781747289356527f11bad18
#
_entry.id   c06963f9c781747289356527f11bad18
#
_cell.length_a   1.000
_cell.length_b   1.000
_cell.length_c   1.000
_cell.angle_alpha   90.00
_cell.angle_beta   90.00
_cell.angle_gamma   90.00
#
_symmetry.space_group_name_H-M   'P 1'
#
loop_
_entity.id
_entity.type
_entity.pdbx_description
1 polymer ?
#
loop_
_entity_poly.entity_id
_entity_poly.type
_entity_poly.pdbx_seq_one_letter_code
_entity_poly.pdbx_strand_id
1 'polypeptide(L)'
;RDVAPSRGLGDVYKRQAKENDERWVEAKIDDIFGSEWVHLAFVYDGNTSTITVYRNGEGVFTKELPDCGKLKFNNVGASLAVGAFQFSTTPSLTSGAGAQTWAKNFPGQLDQFRLYDKVLTATEIQSIYSGKE
;
A
#
# COMPACT_ATOMS: atom_id res chain seq x y z
N ARG A 1 13.54 -20.90 6.10
CA ARG A 1 12.80 -19.64 6.38
C ARG A 1 13.34 -18.61 5.43
N ASP A 2 12.60 -18.37 4.37
CA ASP A 2 13.02 -17.40 3.37
C ASP A 2 12.85 -16.00 3.92
N VAL A 3 13.96 -15.30 4.05
CA VAL A 3 14.00 -13.87 4.32
C VAL A 3 13.76 -13.19 2.98
N ALA A 4 12.58 -12.64 2.79
CA ALA A 4 12.28 -11.93 1.57
C ALA A 4 13.19 -10.69 1.44
N PRO A 5 13.78 -10.45 0.26
CA PRO A 5 14.63 -9.29 0.01
C PRO A 5 13.86 -7.98 0.13
N SER A 6 14.61 -6.90 0.29
CA SER A 6 14.14 -5.51 0.50
C SER A 6 12.89 -5.19 -0.33
N ARG A 7 11.81 -4.94 0.38
CA ARG A 7 10.49 -4.76 -0.20
C ARG A 7 10.21 -3.27 -0.33
N GLY A 8 9.84 -2.87 -1.53
CA GLY A 8 9.42 -1.52 -1.80
C GLY A 8 8.07 -1.18 -1.17
N LEU A 9 7.50 -0.04 -1.53
CA LEU A 9 6.18 0.45 -1.07
C LEU A 9 5.03 -0.57 -1.22
N GLY A 10 5.22 -1.66 -1.96
CA GLY A 10 4.27 -2.76 -2.08
C GLY A 10 4.02 -3.57 -0.80
N ASP A 11 4.86 -3.43 0.22
CA ASP A 11 4.71 -4.14 1.50
C ASP A 11 3.64 -3.56 2.44
N VAL A 12 2.97 -2.50 2.04
CA VAL A 12 1.99 -1.81 2.91
C VAL A 12 0.69 -2.61 3.08
N TYR A 13 0.47 -3.64 2.29
CA TYR A 13 -0.74 -4.44 2.36
C TYR A 13 -0.54 -5.80 3.02
N LYS A 14 -0.22 -5.79 4.32
CA LYS A 14 -0.51 -6.94 5.16
C LYS A 14 -2.00 -6.94 5.48
N ARG A 15 -2.71 -7.92 4.98
CA ARG A 15 -4.14 -7.95 5.06
C ARG A 15 -4.68 -9.16 5.80
N GLN A 16 -5.58 -8.90 6.73
CA GLN A 16 -6.48 -9.91 7.27
C GLN A 16 -7.81 -9.86 6.51
N ALA A 17 -7.96 -10.70 5.50
CA ALA A 17 -9.23 -10.83 4.78
C ALA A 17 -10.23 -11.71 5.53
N LYS A 18 -9.72 -12.72 6.19
CA LYS A 18 -10.43 -13.58 7.16
C LYS A 18 -9.62 -13.56 8.44
N GLU A 19 -10.25 -13.86 9.56
CA GLU A 19 -9.55 -14.11 10.82
C GLU A 19 -8.41 -15.10 10.55
N ASN A 20 -7.16 -14.68 10.72
CA ASN A 20 -5.93 -15.45 10.45
C ASN A 20 -5.51 -15.66 8.97
N ASP A 21 -6.10 -14.99 8.01
CA ASP A 21 -5.63 -15.05 6.60
C ASP A 21 -4.72 -13.84 6.29
N GLU A 22 -3.42 -14.07 6.25
CA GLU A 22 -2.43 -13.07 5.85
C GLU A 22 -2.05 -13.26 4.39
N ARG A 23 -2.32 -12.25 3.57
CA ARG A 23 -1.96 -12.26 2.15
C ARG A 23 -0.94 -11.16 1.86
N TRP A 24 0.10 -11.55 1.18
CA TRP A 24 1.13 -10.64 0.72
C TRP A 24 0.92 -10.29 -0.74
N VAL A 25 0.99 -9.01 -1.04
CA VAL A 25 1.01 -8.52 -2.40
C VAL A 25 2.34 -7.84 -2.63
N GLU A 26 3.10 -8.37 -3.57
CA GLU A 26 4.34 -7.76 -4.03
C GLU A 26 4.14 -7.24 -5.44
N ALA A 27 4.51 -5.99 -5.65
CA ALA A 27 4.56 -5.37 -6.95
C ALA A 27 5.93 -4.70 -7.13
N LYS A 28 6.60 -5.02 -8.22
CA LYS A 28 7.77 -4.25 -8.64
C LYS A 28 7.26 -3.09 -9.49
N ILE A 29 7.55 -1.89 -9.05
CA ILE A 29 7.22 -0.67 -9.77
C ILE A 29 8.54 0.00 -10.12
N ASP A 30 8.82 0.09 -11.41
CA ASP A 30 10.05 0.71 -11.90
C ASP A 30 9.94 2.25 -11.80
N ASP A 31 11.07 2.93 -11.74
CA ASP A 31 11.22 4.37 -11.79
C ASP A 31 10.43 5.15 -10.70
N ILE A 32 10.33 4.60 -9.51
CA ILE A 32 9.75 5.30 -8.34
C ILE A 32 10.82 6.02 -7.50
N PHE A 33 12.08 5.72 -7.75
CA PHE A 33 13.20 6.36 -7.08
C PHE A 33 13.95 7.24 -8.08
N GLY A 34 13.99 8.53 -7.81
CA GLY A 34 14.64 9.50 -8.67
C GLY A 34 14.50 10.92 -8.10
N SER A 35 14.82 11.91 -8.91
CA SER A 35 14.67 13.32 -8.54
C SER A 35 13.28 13.89 -8.82
N GLU A 36 12.45 13.13 -9.51
CA GLU A 36 11.12 13.57 -9.95
C GLU A 36 10.03 13.09 -8.99
N TRP A 37 8.99 13.91 -8.83
CA TRP A 37 7.79 13.49 -8.11
C TRP A 37 7.04 12.42 -8.90
N VAL A 38 6.68 11.35 -8.23
CA VAL A 38 5.91 10.24 -8.79
C VAL A 38 4.57 10.15 -8.07
N HIS A 39 3.49 10.21 -8.84
CA HIS A 39 2.15 9.95 -8.32
C HIS A 39 1.93 8.44 -8.24
N LEU A 40 1.57 7.94 -7.07
CA LEU A 40 1.20 6.54 -6.85
C LEU A 40 -0.23 6.45 -6.34
N ALA A 41 -1.03 5.59 -6.96
CA ALA A 41 -2.35 5.25 -6.45
C ALA A 41 -2.51 3.74 -6.33
N PHE A 42 -3.10 3.31 -5.22
CA PHE A 42 -3.41 1.92 -4.92
C PHE A 42 -4.91 1.76 -4.82
N VAL A 43 -5.50 1.00 -5.70
CA VAL A 43 -6.94 0.76 -5.74
C VAL A 43 -7.23 -0.69 -5.42
N TYR A 44 -8.10 -0.91 -4.47
CA TYR A 44 -8.61 -2.24 -4.17
C TYR A 44 -10.12 -2.29 -4.38
N ASP A 45 -10.54 -3.15 -5.29
CA ASP A 45 -11.96 -3.45 -5.48
C ASP A 45 -12.33 -4.73 -4.74
N GLY A 46 -13.11 -4.56 -3.68
CA GLY A 46 -13.56 -5.69 -2.86
C GLY A 46 -14.65 -6.54 -3.52
N ASN A 47 -15.27 -6.09 -4.61
CA ASN A 47 -16.26 -6.90 -5.33
C ASN A 47 -15.57 -7.92 -6.25
N THR A 48 -14.47 -7.51 -6.86
CA THR A 48 -13.64 -8.38 -7.73
C THR A 48 -12.43 -8.95 -7.00
N SER A 49 -12.20 -8.54 -5.75
CA SER A 49 -10.99 -8.90 -4.99
C SER A 49 -9.69 -8.55 -5.72
N THR A 50 -9.66 -7.43 -6.43
CA THR A 50 -8.54 -7.05 -7.29
C THR A 50 -7.84 -5.82 -6.74
N ILE A 51 -6.52 -5.87 -6.64
CA ILE A 51 -5.67 -4.71 -6.40
C ILE A 51 -5.05 -4.23 -7.70
N THR A 52 -5.11 -2.93 -7.95
CA THR A 52 -4.44 -2.28 -9.08
C THR A 52 -3.57 -1.14 -8.57
N VAL A 53 -2.36 -1.06 -9.07
CA VAL A 53 -1.43 0.02 -8.77
C VAL A 53 -1.25 0.88 -10.01
N TYR A 54 -1.33 2.18 -9.80
CA TYR A 54 -1.13 3.19 -10.84
C TYR A 54 0.12 4.01 -10.52
N ARG A 55 0.91 4.29 -11.55
CA ARG A 55 2.02 5.22 -11.52
C ARG A 55 1.77 6.34 -12.53
N ASN A 56 1.80 7.58 -12.08
CA ASN A 56 1.56 8.75 -12.93
C ASN A 56 0.27 8.65 -13.77
N GLY A 57 -0.78 8.13 -13.14
CA GLY A 57 -2.09 7.95 -13.76
C GLY A 57 -2.25 6.69 -14.61
N GLU A 58 -1.19 5.94 -14.89
CA GLU A 58 -1.23 4.71 -15.68
C GLU A 58 -1.18 3.46 -14.80
N GLY A 59 -2.00 2.45 -15.12
CA GLY A 59 -2.01 1.17 -14.42
C GLY A 59 -0.74 0.37 -14.73
N VAL A 60 0.07 0.08 -13.72
CA VAL A 60 1.35 -0.62 -13.86
C VAL A 60 1.36 -2.02 -13.26
N PHE A 61 0.38 -2.33 -12.43
CA PHE A 61 0.28 -3.64 -11.81
C PHE A 61 -1.18 -3.95 -11.47
N THR A 62 -1.60 -5.19 -11.71
CA THR A 62 -2.91 -5.68 -11.30
C THR A 62 -2.78 -7.12 -10.80
N LYS A 63 -3.43 -7.43 -9.69
CA LYS A 63 -3.46 -8.77 -9.12
C LYS A 63 -4.82 -9.06 -8.51
N GLU A 64 -5.37 -10.21 -8.86
CA GLU A 64 -6.54 -10.77 -8.18
C GLU A 64 -6.08 -11.49 -6.90
N LEU A 65 -6.88 -11.35 -5.85
CA LEU A 65 -6.70 -11.99 -4.55
C LEU A 65 -7.94 -12.86 -4.28
N PRO A 66 -8.00 -14.09 -4.80
CA PRO A 66 -9.20 -14.93 -4.74
C PRO A 66 -9.75 -15.04 -3.31
N ASP A 67 -11.07 -14.99 -3.18
CA ASP A 67 -11.82 -15.08 -1.91
C ASP A 67 -11.52 -13.99 -0.89
N CYS A 68 -10.87 -12.91 -1.31
CA CYS A 68 -10.49 -11.83 -0.42
C CYS A 68 -11.67 -10.96 0.00
N GLY A 69 -12.57 -10.62 -0.93
CA GLY A 69 -13.76 -9.82 -0.68
C GLY A 69 -13.46 -8.41 -0.15
N LYS A 70 -14.43 -7.82 0.51
CA LYS A 70 -14.28 -6.46 1.07
C LYS A 70 -13.26 -6.41 2.20
N LEU A 71 -12.45 -5.35 2.21
CA LEU A 71 -11.50 -5.06 3.29
C LEU A 71 -12.23 -4.83 4.60
N LYS A 72 -11.76 -5.47 5.66
CA LYS A 72 -12.24 -5.25 7.02
C LYS A 72 -11.10 -4.64 7.85
N PHE A 73 -11.36 -3.50 8.45
CA PHE A 73 -10.42 -2.80 9.32
C PHE A 73 -10.80 -2.98 10.80
N ASN A 74 -11.01 -4.23 11.22
CA ASN A 74 -11.58 -4.53 12.53
C ASN A 74 -10.61 -4.30 13.70
N ASN A 75 -9.31 -4.40 13.46
CA ASN A 75 -8.27 -4.32 14.48
C ASN A 75 -7.24 -3.23 14.15
N VAL A 76 -7.69 -2.14 13.54
CA VAL A 76 -6.83 -0.98 13.32
C VAL A 76 -6.75 -0.17 14.61
N GLY A 77 -5.54 0.12 15.03
CA GLY A 77 -5.32 1.10 16.09
C GLY A 77 -5.78 2.50 15.67
N ALA A 78 -5.71 3.44 16.59
CA ALA A 78 -6.11 4.83 16.35
C ALA A 78 -5.17 5.60 15.42
N SER A 79 -4.10 4.97 14.91
CA SER A 79 -3.04 5.66 14.16
C SER A 79 -2.71 4.93 12.85
N LEU A 80 -2.46 5.72 11.82
CA LEU A 80 -1.96 5.28 10.53
C LEU A 80 -0.47 5.65 10.44
N ALA A 81 0.38 4.69 10.06
CA ALA A 81 1.77 4.94 9.74
C ALA A 81 1.93 5.09 8.22
N VAL A 82 2.50 6.21 7.79
CA VAL A 82 2.82 6.47 6.38
C VAL A 82 4.33 6.62 6.25
N GLY A 83 4.94 5.91 5.31
CA GLY A 83 6.38 5.93 5.08
C GLY A 83 7.21 5.16 6.11
N ALA A 84 6.58 4.44 7.03
CA ALA A 84 7.23 3.61 8.03
C ALA A 84 6.43 2.33 8.30
N PHE A 85 7.09 1.32 8.83
CA PHE A 85 6.39 0.15 9.37
C PHE A 85 5.83 0.45 10.76
N GLN A 86 4.69 -0.14 11.09
CA GLN A 86 4.01 0.08 12.37
C GLN A 86 4.90 -0.25 13.59
N PHE A 87 5.77 -1.25 13.48
CA PHE A 87 6.72 -1.60 14.53
C PHE A 87 7.95 -0.69 14.60
N SER A 88 8.16 0.16 13.59
CA SER A 88 9.27 1.11 13.55
C SER A 88 8.91 2.48 14.12
N THR A 89 7.65 2.68 14.51
CA THR A 89 7.20 3.92 15.17
C THR A 89 7.56 3.94 16.65
N THR A 90 7.60 5.13 17.26
CA THR A 90 7.85 5.29 18.70
C THR A 90 6.72 6.09 19.33
N PRO A 91 5.84 5.51 20.15
CA PRO A 91 5.80 4.07 20.47
C PRO A 91 5.40 3.20 19.28
N SER A 92 5.73 1.91 19.32
CA SER A 92 5.30 0.95 18.30
C SER A 92 3.78 0.85 18.23
N LEU A 93 3.24 0.84 17.01
CA LEU A 93 1.80 0.69 16.77
C LEU A 93 1.35 -0.78 16.71
N THR A 94 2.29 -1.72 16.89
CA THR A 94 1.98 -3.15 16.96
C THR A 94 2.55 -3.76 18.24
N SER A 95 1.82 -4.73 18.81
CA SER A 95 2.34 -5.56 19.91
C SER A 95 3.17 -6.72 19.35
N GLY A 96 4.34 -6.99 19.94
CA GLY A 96 5.10 -8.23 19.74
C GLY A 96 6.04 -8.28 18.55
N ALA A 97 6.12 -7.26 17.71
CA ALA A 97 7.13 -7.19 16.66
C ALA A 97 8.39 -6.50 17.17
N GLY A 98 9.48 -7.22 17.31
CA GLY A 98 10.80 -6.62 17.53
C GLY A 98 11.28 -5.86 16.29
N ALA A 99 12.30 -5.04 16.47
CA ALA A 99 12.93 -4.34 15.36
C ALA A 99 13.41 -5.34 14.28
N GLN A 100 13.00 -5.11 13.06
CA GLN A 100 13.41 -5.92 11.92
C GLN A 100 14.51 -5.17 11.15
N THR A 101 15.67 -5.79 10.95
CA THR A 101 16.82 -5.16 10.32
C THR A 101 16.59 -4.79 8.85
N TRP A 102 15.64 -5.45 8.19
CA TRP A 102 15.24 -5.19 6.81
C TRP A 102 14.22 -4.06 6.68
N ALA A 103 13.51 -3.73 7.75
CA ALA A 103 12.47 -2.70 7.74
C ALA A 103 13.11 -1.33 7.92
N LYS A 104 12.96 -0.50 6.91
CA LYS A 104 13.48 0.86 6.92
C LYS A 104 12.36 1.83 6.60
N ASN A 105 12.47 3.04 7.13
CA ASN A 105 11.56 4.12 6.76
C ASN A 105 11.75 4.48 5.28
N PHE A 106 10.71 4.99 4.67
CA PHE A 106 10.79 5.52 3.32
C PHE A 106 11.79 6.68 3.27
N PRO A 107 12.85 6.61 2.45
CA PRO A 107 13.94 7.59 2.49
C PRO A 107 13.67 8.80 1.59
N GLY A 108 12.43 9.05 1.21
CA GLY A 108 12.03 10.12 0.30
C GLY A 108 11.12 11.15 0.96
N GLN A 109 10.53 11.97 0.14
CA GLN A 109 9.50 12.94 0.52
C GLN A 109 8.14 12.41 0.10
N LEU A 110 7.12 12.67 0.90
CA LEU A 110 5.73 12.33 0.63
C LEU A 110 4.92 13.61 0.70
N ASP A 111 4.03 13.79 -0.26
CA ASP A 111 3.13 14.93 -0.34
C ASP A 111 1.75 14.47 -0.78
N GLN A 112 0.72 15.26 -0.49
CA GLN A 112 -0.65 15.05 -0.93
C GLN A 112 -1.21 13.64 -0.66
N PHE A 113 -1.00 13.11 0.54
CA PHE A 113 -1.60 11.85 0.92
C PHE A 113 -3.12 11.97 0.97
N ARG A 114 -3.81 11.12 0.20
CA ARG A 114 -5.27 11.08 0.09
C ARG A 114 -5.77 9.65 0.30
N LEU A 115 -6.90 9.51 0.97
CA LEU A 115 -7.59 8.25 1.17
C LEU A 115 -9.04 8.37 0.70
N TYR A 116 -9.49 7.41 -0.09
CA TYR A 116 -10.84 7.36 -0.63
C TYR A 116 -11.56 6.11 -0.12
N ASP A 117 -12.82 6.24 0.20
CA ASP A 117 -13.71 5.15 0.64
C ASP A 117 -14.45 4.47 -0.53
N LYS A 118 -14.12 4.82 -1.75
CA LYS A 118 -14.66 4.26 -2.99
C LYS A 118 -13.54 3.76 -3.91
N VAL A 119 -13.92 2.85 -4.80
CA VAL A 119 -13.05 2.42 -5.89
C VAL A 119 -12.99 3.52 -6.93
N LEU A 120 -11.82 4.12 -7.11
CA LEU A 120 -11.60 5.11 -8.17
C LEU A 120 -11.37 4.41 -9.51
N THR A 121 -11.97 4.96 -10.55
CA THR A 121 -11.74 4.52 -11.94
C THR A 121 -10.37 5.00 -12.45
N ALA A 122 -9.86 4.36 -13.49
CA ALA A 122 -8.62 4.79 -14.14
C ALA A 122 -8.70 6.26 -14.63
N THR A 123 -9.86 6.69 -15.10
CA THR A 123 -10.08 8.07 -15.55
C THR A 123 -10.02 9.06 -14.39
N GLU A 124 -10.62 8.73 -13.23
CA GLU A 124 -10.54 9.57 -12.04
C GLU A 124 -9.09 9.68 -11.54
N ILE A 125 -8.35 8.57 -11.53
CA ILE A 125 -6.93 8.57 -11.14
C ILE A 125 -6.08 9.40 -12.09
N GLN A 126 -6.33 9.31 -13.40
CA GLN A 126 -5.66 10.13 -14.39
C GLN A 126 -5.97 11.62 -14.20
N SER A 127 -7.20 11.95 -13.83
CA SER A 127 -7.61 13.34 -13.53
C SER A 127 -6.89 13.88 -12.29
N ILE A 128 -6.81 13.08 -11.22
CA ILE A 128 -6.07 13.42 -10.01
C ILE A 128 -4.60 13.70 -10.34
N TYR A 129 -3.97 12.80 -11.09
CA TYR A 129 -2.56 12.96 -11.49
C TYR A 129 -2.34 14.23 -12.30
N SER A 130 -3.23 14.53 -13.25
CA SER A 130 -3.11 15.70 -14.12
C SER A 130 -3.53 17.02 -13.45
N GLY A 131 -3.96 16.99 -12.19
CA GLY A 131 -4.43 18.18 -11.46
C GLY A 131 -5.73 18.77 -12.01
N LYS A 132 -6.55 17.96 -12.66
CA LYS A 132 -7.85 18.36 -13.24
C LYS A 132 -9.02 17.90 -12.34
N GLU A 133 -8.87 18.07 -11.03
CA GLU A 133 -9.98 17.87 -10.10
C GLU A 133 -10.92 19.07 -10.08
#